data_a9e8157550e81c75ac2d2bb00bb7934a
#
_entry.id   a9e8157550e81c75ac2d2bb00bb7934a
#
_cell.length_a   1.000
_cell.length_b   1.000
_cell.length_c   1.000
_cell.angle_alpha   90.00
_cell.angle_beta   90.00
_cell.angle_gamma   90.00
#
_symmetry.space_group_name_H-M   'P 1'
#
loop_
_entity.id
_entity.type
_entity.pdbx_description
1 polymer ?
#
loop_
_entity_poly.entity_id
_entity_poly.type
_entity_poly.pdbx_seq_one_letter_code
_entity_poly.pdbx_strand_id
1 'polypeptide(L)'
;MSVIAEIIDALEYKVEKLFEKSKGLEKNNQELRLELAKAVQIIQKQSEETEALKKQYETLKIANSLLGSDNNKRETKLKINSLIREIDYCIAQLSD
;
A
#
# COMPACT_ATOMS: atom_id res chain seq x y z
N MET A 1 57.57 -33.37 2.81
CA MET A 1 57.33 -32.07 3.46
C MET A 1 56.66 -31.08 2.52
N SER A 2 57.08 -31.02 1.27
CA SER A 2 56.44 -30.13 0.26
C SER A 2 54.98 -30.47 -0.02
N VAL A 3 54.58 -31.74 0.04
CA VAL A 3 53.21 -32.20 -0.19
C VAL A 3 52.29 -31.69 0.92
N ILE A 4 52.72 -31.69 2.16
CA ILE A 4 51.95 -31.22 3.31
C ILE A 4 51.76 -29.69 3.20
N ALA A 5 52.81 -28.96 2.83
CA ALA A 5 52.74 -27.53 2.63
C ALA A 5 51.78 -27.14 1.50
N GLU A 6 51.79 -27.90 0.41
CA GLU A 6 50.89 -27.71 -0.72
C GLU A 6 49.40 -27.95 -0.31
N ILE A 7 49.18 -28.96 0.50
CA ILE A 7 47.80 -29.27 1.02
C ILE A 7 47.33 -28.14 1.93
N ILE A 8 48.18 -27.65 2.82
CA ILE A 8 47.86 -26.55 3.71
C ILE A 8 47.55 -25.27 2.91
N ASP A 9 48.36 -24.94 1.93
CA ASP A 9 48.13 -23.79 1.06
C ASP A 9 46.84 -23.91 0.29
N ALA A 10 46.53 -25.08 -0.22
CA ALA A 10 45.26 -25.35 -0.91
C ALA A 10 44.07 -25.20 0.02
N LEU A 11 44.16 -25.65 1.26
CA LEU A 11 43.15 -25.52 2.28
C LEU A 11 42.94 -24.05 2.66
N GLU A 12 44.01 -23.31 2.88
CA GLU A 12 43.94 -21.87 3.18
C GLU A 12 43.23 -21.11 2.04
N TYR A 13 43.59 -21.40 0.81
CA TYR A 13 42.94 -20.80 -0.36
C TYR A 13 41.43 -21.08 -0.40
N LYS A 14 41.03 -22.33 -0.17
CA LYS A 14 39.64 -22.70 -0.14
C LYS A 14 38.87 -22.06 0.99
N VAL A 15 39.47 -21.97 2.17
CA VAL A 15 38.89 -21.31 3.34
C VAL A 15 38.67 -19.82 3.08
N GLU A 16 39.68 -19.15 2.50
CA GLU A 16 39.57 -17.74 2.14
C GLU A 16 38.47 -17.50 1.14
N LYS A 17 38.34 -18.36 0.11
CA LYS A 17 37.26 -18.27 -0.88
C LYS A 17 35.89 -18.48 -0.27
N LEU A 18 35.75 -19.45 0.64
CA LEU A 18 34.52 -19.68 1.38
C LEU A 18 34.14 -18.48 2.24
N PHE A 19 35.14 -17.87 2.88
CA PHE A 19 34.96 -16.69 3.71
C PHE A 19 34.46 -15.50 2.89
N GLU A 20 35.10 -15.25 1.75
CA GLU A 20 34.67 -14.19 0.81
C GLU A 20 33.26 -14.43 0.28
N LYS A 21 32.95 -15.67 -0.08
CA LYS A 21 31.61 -16.06 -0.55
C LYS A 21 30.57 -15.87 0.55
N SER A 22 30.91 -16.24 1.77
CA SER A 22 30.03 -16.06 2.94
C SER A 22 29.75 -14.58 3.19
N LYS A 23 30.76 -13.72 3.11
CA LYS A 23 30.62 -12.27 3.25
C LYS A 23 29.72 -11.69 2.15
N GLY A 24 29.91 -12.13 0.91
CA GLY A 24 29.09 -11.71 -0.22
C GLY A 24 27.62 -12.10 -0.05
N LEU A 25 27.40 -13.33 0.40
CA LEU A 25 26.02 -13.82 0.67
C LEU A 25 25.36 -13.06 1.81
N GLU A 26 26.12 -12.75 2.87
CA GLU A 26 25.59 -11.97 4.00
C GLU A 26 25.19 -10.57 3.57
N LYS A 27 26.03 -9.93 2.75
CA LYS A 27 25.73 -8.61 2.17
C LYS A 27 24.47 -8.65 1.30
N ASN A 28 24.37 -9.65 0.43
CA ASN A 28 23.20 -9.84 -0.41
C ASN A 28 21.94 -10.09 0.43
N ASN A 29 22.06 -10.87 1.50
CA ASN A 29 20.96 -11.11 2.42
C ASN A 29 20.48 -9.83 3.08
N GLN A 30 21.37 -8.97 3.51
CA GLN A 30 21.02 -7.69 4.11
C GLN A 30 20.32 -6.77 3.10
N GLU A 31 20.82 -6.71 1.87
CA GLU A 31 20.22 -5.92 0.80
C GLU A 31 18.82 -6.44 0.47
N LEU A 32 18.65 -7.75 0.36
CA LEU A 32 17.36 -8.38 0.10
C LEU A 32 16.36 -8.14 1.22
N ARG A 33 16.80 -8.18 2.46
CA ARG A 33 15.95 -7.86 3.62
C ARG A 33 15.45 -6.42 3.60
N LEU A 34 16.33 -5.48 3.22
CA LEU A 34 15.96 -4.08 3.08
C LEU A 34 14.95 -3.88 1.95
N GLU A 35 15.19 -4.52 0.80
CA GLU A 35 14.26 -4.47 -0.33
C GLU A 35 12.91 -5.07 0.04
N LEU A 36 12.92 -6.19 0.75
CA LEU A 36 11.69 -6.83 1.22
C LEU A 36 10.90 -5.93 2.16
N ALA A 37 11.58 -5.28 3.11
CA ALA A 37 10.94 -4.36 4.04
C ALA A 37 10.30 -3.19 3.30
N LYS A 38 10.98 -2.62 2.30
CA LYS A 38 10.43 -1.55 1.46
C LYS A 38 9.22 -2.03 0.65
N ALA A 39 9.32 -3.22 0.07
CA ALA A 39 8.22 -3.81 -0.70
C ALA A 39 6.97 -4.03 0.16
N VAL A 40 7.15 -4.51 1.39
CA VAL A 40 6.05 -4.72 2.33
C VAL A 40 5.36 -3.40 2.67
N GLN A 41 6.14 -2.33 2.90
CA GLN A 41 5.57 -1.01 3.15
C GLN A 41 4.77 -0.48 1.97
N ILE A 42 5.28 -0.66 0.75
CA ILE A 42 4.59 -0.25 -0.48
C ILE A 42 3.30 -1.04 -0.65
N ILE A 43 3.32 -2.35 -0.43
CA ILE A 43 2.14 -3.22 -0.52
C ILE A 43 1.07 -2.77 0.48
N GLN A 44 1.45 -2.47 1.71
CA GLN A 44 0.52 -2.01 2.73
C GLN A 44 -0.12 -0.68 2.35
N LYS A 45 0.67 0.26 1.87
CA LYS A 45 0.18 1.56 1.41
C LYS A 45 -0.79 1.40 0.23
N GLN A 46 -0.44 0.57 -0.74
CA GLN A 46 -1.30 0.28 -1.89
C GLN A 46 -2.60 -0.41 -1.48
N SER A 47 -2.54 -1.29 -0.49
CA SER A 47 -3.72 -1.96 0.05
C SER A 47 -4.69 -0.96 0.68
N GLU A 48 -4.17 -0.03 1.46
CA GLU A 48 -4.97 1.04 2.08
C GLU A 48 -5.58 1.96 1.03
N GLU A 49 -4.80 2.35 0.01
CA GLU A 49 -5.28 3.17 -1.10
C GLU A 49 -6.37 2.45 -1.91
N THR A 50 -6.20 1.15 -2.13
CA THR A 50 -7.18 0.32 -2.84
C THR A 50 -8.50 0.24 -2.07
N GLU A 51 -8.44 0.06 -0.76
CA GLU A 51 -9.67 0.06 0.07
C GLU A 51 -10.36 1.41 0.04
N ALA A 52 -9.62 2.51 0.13
CA ALA A 52 -10.17 3.85 0.04
C ALA A 52 -10.84 4.08 -1.31
N LEU A 53 -10.19 3.67 -2.41
CA LEU A 53 -10.75 3.76 -3.75
C LEU A 53 -12.00 2.92 -3.93
N LYS A 54 -12.04 1.72 -3.36
CA LYS A 54 -13.25 0.87 -3.39
C LYS A 54 -14.43 1.54 -2.72
N LYS A 55 -14.20 2.16 -1.58
CA LYS A 55 -15.25 2.89 -0.86
C LYS A 55 -15.76 4.08 -1.67
N GLN A 56 -14.85 4.84 -2.27
CA GLN A 56 -15.21 5.96 -3.15
C GLN A 56 -15.99 5.49 -4.38
N TYR A 57 -15.55 4.37 -4.98
CA TYR A 57 -16.23 3.78 -6.13
C TYR A 57 -17.64 3.35 -5.78
N GLU A 58 -17.84 2.68 -4.65
CA GLU A 58 -19.17 2.27 -4.21
C GLU A 58 -20.08 3.46 -3.95
N THR A 59 -19.56 4.49 -3.29
CA THR A 59 -20.30 5.73 -3.06
C THR A 59 -20.71 6.38 -4.37
N LEU A 60 -19.78 6.46 -5.33
CA LEU A 60 -20.07 7.02 -6.65
C LEU A 60 -21.06 6.19 -7.43
N LYS A 61 -20.97 4.87 -7.34
CA LYS A 61 -21.88 3.93 -7.99
C LYS A 61 -23.31 4.10 -7.46
N ILE A 62 -23.46 4.23 -6.15
CA ILE A 62 -24.76 4.47 -5.51
C ILE A 62 -25.30 5.82 -5.97
N ALA A 63 -24.49 6.87 -5.95
CA ALA A 63 -24.89 8.19 -6.41
C ALA A 63 -25.34 8.19 -7.88
N ASN A 64 -24.58 7.51 -8.75
CA ASN A 64 -24.94 7.39 -10.16
C ASN A 64 -26.22 6.59 -10.37
N SER A 65 -26.43 5.52 -9.61
CA SER A 65 -27.65 4.72 -9.72
C SER A 65 -28.88 5.52 -9.27
N LEU A 66 -28.74 6.37 -8.26
CA LEU A 66 -29.79 7.26 -7.81
C LEU A 66 -30.12 8.37 -8.84
N LEU A 67 -29.09 8.81 -9.58
CA LEU A 67 -29.23 9.85 -10.60
C LEU A 67 -29.52 9.29 -11.99
N GLY A 68 -29.51 7.97 -12.17
CA GLY A 68 -29.54 7.32 -13.48
C GLY A 68 -30.93 7.29 -14.15
N SER A 69 -32.03 7.40 -13.40
CA SER A 69 -33.39 7.46 -13.98
C SER A 69 -33.99 8.86 -13.80
N ASP A 70 -34.81 9.30 -14.75
CA ASP A 70 -35.42 10.62 -14.71
C ASP A 70 -36.31 10.79 -13.48
N ASN A 71 -37.03 9.74 -13.07
CA ASN A 71 -37.85 9.76 -11.86
C ASN A 71 -36.98 9.86 -10.61
N ASN A 72 -35.88 9.11 -10.56
CA ASN A 72 -34.93 9.15 -9.44
C ASN A 72 -34.21 10.48 -9.37
N LYS A 73 -33.85 11.06 -10.50
CA LYS A 73 -33.23 12.40 -10.54
C LYS A 73 -34.14 13.45 -9.91
N ARG A 74 -35.42 13.41 -10.25
CA ARG A 74 -36.41 14.34 -9.71
C ARG A 74 -36.57 14.16 -8.21
N GLU A 75 -36.75 12.92 -7.75
CA GLU A 75 -36.91 12.61 -6.33
C GLU A 75 -35.64 12.99 -5.53
N THR A 76 -34.48 12.67 -6.05
CA THR A 76 -33.20 13.01 -5.43
C THR A 76 -33.03 14.53 -5.34
N LYS A 77 -33.37 15.25 -6.40
CA LYS A 77 -33.32 16.70 -6.42
C LYS A 77 -34.23 17.32 -5.37
N LEU A 78 -35.45 16.78 -5.26
CA LEU A 78 -36.43 17.21 -4.24
C LEU A 78 -35.93 16.95 -2.83
N LYS A 79 -35.33 15.79 -2.59
CA LYS A 79 -34.76 15.44 -1.29
C LYS A 79 -33.56 16.35 -0.94
N ILE A 80 -32.69 16.63 -1.89
CA ILE A 80 -31.56 17.52 -1.69
C ILE A 80 -32.07 18.93 -1.36
N ASN A 81 -33.03 19.44 -2.09
CA ASN A 81 -33.63 20.73 -1.84
C ASN A 81 -34.28 20.80 -0.46
N SER A 82 -34.98 19.75 -0.05
CA SER A 82 -35.59 19.65 1.27
C SER A 82 -34.55 19.67 2.38
N LEU A 83 -33.43 18.94 2.21
CA LEU A 83 -32.32 18.93 3.16
C LEU A 83 -31.66 20.30 3.27
N ILE A 84 -31.48 20.98 2.14
CA ILE A 84 -30.90 22.35 2.14
C ILE A 84 -31.82 23.29 2.93
N ARG A 85 -33.12 23.21 2.76
CA ARG A 85 -34.11 24.02 3.52
C ARG A 85 -34.02 23.73 5.01
N GLU A 86 -33.93 22.46 5.39
CA GLU A 86 -33.80 22.06 6.79
C GLU A 86 -32.49 22.58 7.41
N ILE A 87 -31.40 22.52 6.66
CA ILE A 87 -30.10 23.06 7.08
C ILE A 87 -30.19 24.58 7.25
N ASP A 88 -30.78 25.28 6.29
CA ASP A 88 -30.96 26.73 6.36
C ASP A 88 -31.80 27.14 7.56
N TYR A 89 -32.88 26.38 7.82
CA TYR A 89 -33.72 26.58 8.99
C TYR A 89 -32.96 26.41 10.31
N CYS A 90 -32.15 25.35 10.40
CA CYS A 90 -31.34 25.09 11.57
C CYS A 90 -30.29 26.20 11.80
N ILE A 91 -29.68 26.67 10.73
CA ILE A 91 -28.71 27.77 10.78
C ILE A 91 -29.38 29.06 11.26
N ALA A 92 -30.55 29.37 10.74
CA ALA A 92 -31.33 30.53 11.16
C ALA A 92 -31.71 30.49 12.64
N GLN A 93 -32.04 29.31 13.14
CA GLN A 93 -32.32 29.09 14.58
C GLN A 93 -31.10 29.28 15.46
N LEU A 94 -29.92 28.90 14.98
CA LEU A 94 -28.68 29.02 15.72
C LEU A 94 -28.14 30.45 15.73
N SER A 95 -28.51 31.27 14.75
CA SER A 95 -28.06 32.65 14.64
C SER A 95 -28.89 33.66 15.45
N ASP A 96 -30.05 33.20 15.91
CA ASP A 96 -30.88 33.98 16.82
C ASP A 96 -30.48 33.69 18.28
#